data_88838bd80c359ee85a16743daf867eee
#
_entry.id   88838bd80c359ee85a16743daf867eee
#
_cell.length_a   1.000
_cell.length_b   1.000
_cell.length_c   1.000
_cell.angle_alpha   90.00
_cell.angle_beta   90.00
_cell.angle_gamma   90.00
#
_symmetry.space_group_name_H-M   'P 1'
#
loop_
_entity.id
_entity.type
_entity.pdbx_description
1 polymer ?
#
loop_
_entity_poly.entity_id
_entity_poly.type
_entity_poly.pdbx_seq_one_letter_code
_entity_poly.pdbx_strand_id
1 'polypeptide(L)'
;MYALRLLPLARPAHRVLSPHHATRSLSARASRVLSALDLPTDGSLIPGMYDGQWGGSGAVQKSICPATGEVIGQVQTANVEETQRAIQATKGASILLRRMPGPQRGEVMRQIREALGAKTAALGDLVSLEMGKIRSEGKGEVQEFVDICDYATGLSRSMAGRVLPSERPEHVIYEIPNPLGVVGILSAFNFPVAVYGWNLAIAMITGNSTIWKPSPTTPLCAIAVTRLIQPVLERNGLPGAVAALVCGDVAVGKEIVGSSDVDMVSFTGSEKIGKEVGKVVQDRFGKALLELGGNNAVIVDKDADLQMALQAVIFAAVGTAGQRCTSTRRLYLHRSISAQFISMLLKYYDSASSQTTLKAGDPLDDASLIGPLHTSGAVKLYEDALAGIQKRGGKVLTKRSGKMDVGMGGNFVWPTIVRPTNDDPCWTTETFAPILSVAEFDTLEEAIHLNNAVPQGLSASLFTTNIQSMGKWLGPEGADCGIVNINVGTSGAEIGAGFGGNKSTGWGRESGGDAWKQYVRWSAATVNYSSKMPLAQGVSFGV
;
A
#
# COMPACT_ATOMS: atom_id res chain seq x y z
N MET A 1 43.57 -62.08 -53.82
CA MET A 1 42.20 -61.60 -53.59
C MET A 1 42.28 -60.52 -52.50
N TYR A 2 42.14 -59.28 -52.93
CA TYR A 2 42.26 -58.13 -52.05
C TYR A 2 40.91 -57.81 -51.42
N ALA A 3 40.83 -57.70 -50.09
CA ALA A 3 39.67 -57.21 -49.37
C ALA A 3 39.90 -55.74 -49.01
N LEU A 4 39.07 -54.84 -49.60
CA LEU A 4 39.02 -53.41 -49.27
C LEU A 4 38.33 -53.24 -47.92
N ARG A 5 39.01 -52.57 -46.95
CA ARG A 5 38.42 -52.03 -45.73
C ARG A 5 37.88 -50.64 -46.04
N LEU A 6 36.57 -50.45 -45.86
CA LEU A 6 35.93 -49.15 -45.84
C LEU A 6 36.08 -48.51 -44.45
N LEU A 7 36.66 -47.30 -44.37
CA LEU A 7 36.66 -46.44 -43.22
C LEU A 7 35.34 -45.67 -43.11
N PRO A 8 34.77 -45.50 -41.92
CA PRO A 8 33.58 -44.68 -41.74
C PRO A 8 33.90 -43.18 -41.75
N LEU A 9 33.19 -42.41 -42.55
CA LEU A 9 33.22 -40.95 -42.59
C LEU A 9 32.67 -40.35 -41.28
N ALA A 10 33.47 -39.56 -40.58
CA ALA A 10 33.10 -38.76 -39.43
C ALA A 10 32.12 -37.68 -39.85
N ARG A 11 30.92 -37.63 -39.26
CA ARG A 11 29.96 -36.53 -39.35
C ARG A 11 30.46 -35.33 -38.54
N PRO A 12 30.36 -34.07 -39.02
CA PRO A 12 30.71 -32.90 -38.26
C PRO A 12 29.68 -32.71 -37.11
N ALA A 13 30.18 -32.56 -35.91
CA ALA A 13 29.37 -32.21 -34.75
C ALA A 13 28.81 -30.79 -34.91
N HIS A 14 27.51 -30.66 -35.09
CA HIS A 14 26.82 -29.39 -34.93
C HIS A 14 26.95 -28.91 -33.47
N ARG A 15 27.81 -27.94 -33.23
CA ARG A 15 27.79 -27.13 -32.02
C ARG A 15 26.45 -26.39 -31.97
N VAL A 16 25.55 -26.83 -31.14
CA VAL A 16 24.38 -26.04 -30.71
C VAL A 16 24.93 -24.88 -29.90
N LEU A 17 24.98 -23.72 -30.53
CA LEU A 17 25.23 -22.45 -29.85
C LEU A 17 24.02 -22.19 -28.95
N SER A 18 24.18 -22.36 -27.64
CA SER A 18 23.21 -21.85 -26.64
C SER A 18 23.07 -20.33 -26.89
N PRO A 19 21.84 -19.80 -26.93
CA PRO A 19 21.67 -18.38 -27.03
C PRO A 19 22.18 -17.74 -25.74
N HIS A 20 23.39 -17.19 -25.77
CA HIS A 20 23.83 -16.23 -24.77
C HIS A 20 22.84 -15.05 -24.84
N HIS A 21 21.92 -14.98 -23.88
CA HIS A 21 21.21 -13.74 -23.61
C HIS A 21 22.28 -12.72 -23.24
N ALA A 22 22.59 -11.81 -24.16
CA ALA A 22 23.44 -10.67 -23.87
C ALA A 22 22.75 -9.88 -22.75
N THR A 23 23.23 -10.03 -21.53
CA THR A 23 22.81 -9.23 -20.39
C THR A 23 23.19 -7.80 -20.69
N ARG A 24 22.21 -6.96 -21.03
CA ARG A 24 22.42 -5.52 -21.18
C ARG A 24 22.81 -5.00 -19.80
N SER A 25 24.00 -4.40 -19.68
CA SER A 25 24.43 -3.76 -18.42
C SER A 25 23.38 -2.73 -18.00
N LEU A 26 23.04 -2.70 -16.70
CA LEU A 26 22.14 -1.70 -16.13
C LEU A 26 22.75 -0.30 -16.28
N SER A 27 21.90 0.73 -16.32
CA SER A 27 22.40 2.11 -16.32
C SER A 27 23.20 2.40 -15.03
N ALA A 28 24.17 3.31 -15.11
CA ALA A 28 24.96 3.72 -13.94
C ALA A 28 24.08 4.22 -12.78
N ARG A 29 22.92 4.79 -13.11
CA ARG A 29 21.90 5.24 -12.16
C ARG A 29 21.29 4.06 -11.40
N ALA A 30 20.78 3.07 -12.11
CA ALA A 30 20.20 1.87 -11.50
C ALA A 30 21.25 1.10 -10.70
N SER A 31 22.44 0.89 -11.26
CA SER A 31 23.55 0.19 -10.60
C SER A 31 23.93 0.84 -9.27
N ARG A 32 23.99 2.18 -9.19
CA ARG A 32 24.29 2.92 -7.95
C ARG A 32 23.25 2.65 -6.86
N VAL A 33 21.95 2.71 -7.20
CA VAL A 33 20.87 2.49 -6.24
C VAL A 33 20.84 1.04 -5.76
N LEU A 34 20.97 0.09 -6.68
CA LEU A 34 20.94 -1.34 -6.35
C LEU A 34 22.15 -1.76 -5.49
N SER A 35 23.37 -1.29 -5.81
CA SER A 35 24.57 -1.62 -5.04
C SER A 35 24.52 -1.13 -3.61
N ALA A 36 23.84 -0.01 -3.33
CA ALA A 36 23.66 0.52 -1.96
C ALA A 36 22.80 -0.40 -1.08
N LEU A 37 22.07 -1.34 -1.68
CA LEU A 37 21.22 -2.33 -1.04
C LEU A 37 21.70 -3.77 -1.25
N ASP A 38 22.94 -3.95 -1.70
CA ASP A 38 23.55 -5.26 -1.96
C ASP A 38 22.75 -6.12 -2.96
N LEU A 39 22.05 -5.44 -3.90
CA LEU A 39 21.34 -6.09 -5.00
C LEU A 39 22.25 -6.22 -6.25
N PRO A 40 22.09 -7.28 -7.07
CA PRO A 40 22.88 -7.48 -8.28
C PRO A 40 22.77 -6.29 -9.24
N THR A 41 23.91 -5.90 -9.81
CA THR A 41 24.03 -4.77 -10.78
C THR A 41 24.48 -5.21 -12.17
N ASP A 42 24.79 -6.49 -12.32
CA ASP A 42 25.28 -7.12 -13.57
C ASP A 42 24.14 -7.57 -14.50
N GLY A 43 22.88 -7.34 -14.13
CA GLY A 43 21.71 -7.80 -14.86
C GLY A 43 21.35 -9.26 -14.65
N SER A 44 22.00 -9.95 -13.71
CA SER A 44 21.63 -11.31 -13.32
C SER A 44 20.22 -11.39 -12.75
N LEU A 45 19.62 -12.60 -12.83
CA LEU A 45 18.29 -12.84 -12.26
C LEU A 45 18.35 -12.80 -10.72
N ILE A 46 17.42 -12.03 -10.16
CA ILE A 46 17.29 -11.88 -8.71
C ILE A 46 16.21 -12.86 -8.24
N PRO A 47 16.47 -13.73 -7.24
CA PRO A 47 15.45 -14.58 -6.66
C PRO A 47 14.30 -13.77 -6.07
N GLY A 48 13.05 -14.07 -6.47
CA GLY A 48 11.84 -13.35 -6.06
C GLY A 48 10.99 -14.08 -5.01
N MET A 49 11.51 -15.16 -4.44
CA MET A 49 10.84 -15.93 -3.39
C MET A 49 11.76 -16.09 -2.19
N TYR A 50 11.21 -16.00 -0.99
CA TYR A 50 11.90 -16.26 0.27
C TYR A 50 10.94 -16.89 1.29
N ASP A 51 11.27 -18.11 1.75
CA ASP A 51 10.54 -18.83 2.80
C ASP A 51 11.46 -19.34 3.93
N GLY A 52 12.61 -18.71 4.05
CA GLY A 52 13.79 -19.12 4.82
C GLY A 52 14.97 -19.44 3.90
N GLN A 53 14.72 -19.64 2.61
CA GLN A 53 15.71 -19.77 1.56
C GLN A 53 15.28 -18.95 0.35
N TRP A 54 16.25 -18.32 -0.32
CA TRP A 54 15.99 -17.59 -1.55
C TRP A 54 15.79 -18.55 -2.72
N GLY A 55 14.77 -18.28 -3.54
CA GLY A 55 14.44 -19.09 -4.69
C GLY A 55 13.52 -18.36 -5.68
N GLY A 56 12.88 -19.14 -6.52
CA GLY A 56 11.95 -18.74 -7.55
C GLY A 56 12.21 -19.52 -8.84
N SER A 57 11.16 -20.10 -9.42
CA SER A 57 11.21 -20.85 -10.67
C SER A 57 10.04 -20.50 -11.61
N GLY A 58 9.26 -19.46 -11.26
CA GLY A 58 8.18 -18.95 -12.10
C GLY A 58 8.69 -18.08 -13.26
N ALA A 59 7.84 -17.23 -13.82
CA ALA A 59 8.20 -16.36 -14.92
C ALA A 59 9.22 -15.27 -14.53
N VAL A 60 10.04 -14.83 -15.49
CA VAL A 60 10.92 -13.69 -15.27
C VAL A 60 10.14 -12.39 -15.39
N GLN A 61 10.12 -11.62 -14.31
CA GLN A 61 9.51 -10.29 -14.25
C GLN A 61 10.57 -9.21 -14.38
N LYS A 62 10.39 -8.26 -15.33
CA LYS A 62 11.23 -7.09 -15.47
C LYS A 62 10.70 -5.96 -14.60
N SER A 63 11.56 -5.37 -13.78
CA SER A 63 11.29 -4.10 -13.11
C SER A 63 11.74 -2.96 -14.03
N ILE A 64 10.88 -1.95 -14.21
CA ILE A 64 11.07 -0.86 -15.19
C ILE A 64 11.00 0.48 -14.45
N CYS A 65 11.98 1.35 -14.69
CA CYS A 65 11.97 2.72 -14.19
C CYS A 65 10.89 3.55 -14.91
N PRO A 66 9.87 4.07 -14.24
CA PRO A 66 8.79 4.84 -14.86
C PRO A 66 9.27 6.16 -15.48
N ALA A 67 10.37 6.71 -14.97
CA ALA A 67 10.92 7.99 -15.42
C ALA A 67 11.68 7.89 -16.74
N THR A 68 12.21 6.69 -17.08
CA THR A 68 13.06 6.51 -18.28
C THR A 68 12.59 5.39 -19.20
N GLY A 69 11.75 4.46 -18.71
CA GLY A 69 11.37 3.24 -19.42
C GLY A 69 12.47 2.16 -19.43
N GLU A 70 13.60 2.38 -18.76
CA GLU A 70 14.69 1.41 -18.67
C GLU A 70 14.35 0.24 -17.75
N VAL A 71 14.85 -0.96 -18.10
CA VAL A 71 14.86 -2.12 -17.21
C VAL A 71 15.92 -1.90 -16.13
N ILE A 72 15.51 -1.93 -14.87
CA ILE A 72 16.36 -1.73 -13.70
C ILE A 72 16.68 -3.01 -12.94
N GLY A 73 16.03 -4.13 -13.27
CA GLY A 73 16.30 -5.44 -12.71
C GLY A 73 15.40 -6.50 -13.34
N GLN A 74 15.77 -7.77 -13.15
CA GLN A 74 14.99 -8.93 -13.55
C GLN A 74 14.83 -9.87 -12.37
N VAL A 75 13.60 -10.26 -12.08
CA VAL A 75 13.26 -11.09 -10.92
C VAL A 75 12.71 -12.42 -11.39
N GLN A 76 13.27 -13.51 -10.89
CA GLN A 76 12.73 -14.86 -11.05
C GLN A 76 11.60 -15.04 -10.03
N THR A 77 10.37 -15.02 -10.47
CA THR A 77 9.20 -15.07 -9.58
C THR A 77 8.97 -16.48 -9.01
N ALA A 78 8.12 -16.58 -8.00
CA ALA A 78 7.59 -17.86 -7.54
C ALA A 78 6.54 -18.41 -8.53
N ASN A 79 6.38 -19.73 -8.54
CA ASN A 79 5.23 -20.41 -9.15
C ASN A 79 4.21 -20.80 -8.06
N VAL A 80 3.13 -21.49 -8.46
CA VAL A 80 2.04 -21.90 -7.54
C VAL A 80 2.53 -22.91 -6.50
N GLU A 81 3.31 -23.91 -6.91
CA GLU A 81 3.84 -24.95 -6.00
C GLU A 81 4.80 -24.36 -4.97
N GLU A 82 5.64 -23.43 -5.38
CA GLU A 82 6.53 -22.70 -4.47
C GLU A 82 5.74 -21.83 -3.48
N THR A 83 4.66 -21.21 -3.95
CA THR A 83 3.76 -20.44 -3.09
C THR A 83 3.08 -21.31 -2.04
N GLN A 84 2.61 -22.50 -2.41
CA GLN A 84 2.05 -23.47 -1.48
C GLN A 84 3.07 -23.90 -0.42
N ARG A 85 4.32 -24.19 -0.83
CA ARG A 85 5.40 -24.50 0.13
C ARG A 85 5.67 -23.34 1.08
N ALA A 86 5.72 -22.09 0.55
CA ALA A 86 5.92 -20.91 1.37
C ALA A 86 4.79 -20.71 2.39
N ILE A 87 3.53 -20.94 2.01
CA ILE A 87 2.39 -20.91 2.93
C ILE A 87 2.58 -21.94 4.07
N GLN A 88 2.96 -23.18 3.75
CA GLN A 88 3.20 -24.22 4.76
C GLN A 88 4.37 -23.89 5.68
N ALA A 89 5.48 -23.36 5.13
CA ALA A 89 6.61 -22.89 5.90
C ALA A 89 6.21 -21.75 6.87
N THR A 90 5.41 -20.78 6.38
CA THR A 90 4.89 -19.66 7.16
C THR A 90 3.97 -20.14 8.28
N LYS A 91 3.10 -21.13 8.00
CA LYS A 91 2.25 -21.75 9.01
C LYS A 91 3.05 -22.43 10.11
N GLY A 92 4.09 -23.19 9.72
CA GLY A 92 5.03 -23.80 10.69
C GLY A 92 5.74 -22.75 11.54
N ALA A 93 6.24 -21.66 10.93
CA ALA A 93 6.91 -20.56 11.61
C ALA A 93 5.98 -19.82 12.59
N SER A 94 4.71 -19.69 12.29
CA SER A 94 3.72 -19.04 13.16
C SER A 94 3.60 -19.73 14.52
N ILE A 95 3.79 -21.04 14.58
CA ILE A 95 3.74 -21.81 15.84
C ILE A 95 4.88 -21.41 16.77
N LEU A 96 6.06 -21.13 16.24
CA LEU A 96 7.22 -20.67 17.02
C LEU A 96 7.04 -19.23 17.47
N LEU A 97 6.62 -18.34 16.57
CA LEU A 97 6.44 -16.91 16.86
C LEU A 97 5.38 -16.67 17.94
N ARG A 98 4.23 -17.39 17.91
CA ARG A 98 3.16 -17.24 18.92
C ARG A 98 3.58 -17.68 20.32
N ARG A 99 4.59 -18.54 20.46
CA ARG A 99 5.15 -18.97 21.75
C ARG A 99 6.10 -17.93 22.33
N MET A 100 6.65 -17.03 21.50
CA MET A 100 7.52 -15.96 21.95
C MET A 100 6.70 -14.92 22.72
N PRO A 101 7.12 -14.49 23.93
CA PRO A 101 6.42 -13.44 24.69
C PRO A 101 6.34 -12.13 23.91
N GLY A 102 5.24 -11.38 24.11
CA GLY A 102 5.00 -10.09 23.42
C GLY A 102 6.20 -9.14 23.45
N PRO A 103 6.79 -8.84 24.62
CA PRO A 103 7.96 -7.96 24.70
C PRO A 103 9.20 -8.46 23.93
N GLN A 104 9.38 -9.77 23.78
CA GLN A 104 10.47 -10.32 22.95
C GLN A 104 10.19 -10.11 21.46
N ARG A 105 8.93 -10.27 21.02
CA ARG A 105 8.52 -9.90 19.65
C ARG A 105 8.73 -8.41 19.39
N GLY A 106 8.46 -7.55 20.39
CA GLY A 106 8.76 -6.12 20.33
C GLY A 106 10.27 -5.84 20.16
N GLU A 107 11.14 -6.61 20.83
CA GLU A 107 12.59 -6.46 20.67
C GLU A 107 13.06 -6.86 19.26
N VAL A 108 12.49 -7.91 18.67
CA VAL A 108 12.76 -8.26 17.26
C VAL A 108 12.34 -7.11 16.34
N MET A 109 11.16 -6.52 16.60
CA MET A 109 10.65 -5.39 15.82
C MET A 109 11.55 -4.15 15.95
N ARG A 110 12.08 -3.86 17.15
CA ARG A 110 13.05 -2.79 17.37
C ARG A 110 14.33 -3.00 16.54
N GLN A 111 14.82 -4.24 16.44
CA GLN A 111 15.98 -4.56 15.61
C GLN A 111 15.66 -4.45 14.10
N ILE A 112 14.47 -4.81 13.65
CA ILE A 112 14.01 -4.57 12.27
C ILE A 112 14.00 -3.07 11.98
N ARG A 113 13.47 -2.27 12.90
CA ARG A 113 13.50 -0.81 12.83
C ARG A 113 14.91 -0.26 12.60
N GLU A 114 15.90 -0.76 13.36
CA GLU A 114 17.30 -0.32 13.22
C GLU A 114 17.87 -0.69 11.85
N ALA A 115 17.61 -1.92 11.37
CA ALA A 115 18.08 -2.37 10.07
C ALA A 115 17.51 -1.52 8.92
N LEU A 116 16.22 -1.19 8.98
CA LEU A 116 15.55 -0.31 8.02
C LEU A 116 16.06 1.13 8.12
N GLY A 117 16.14 1.66 9.34
CA GLY A 117 16.60 3.03 9.61
C GLY A 117 18.02 3.30 9.08
N ALA A 118 18.91 2.33 9.20
CA ALA A 118 20.28 2.40 8.64
C ALA A 118 20.31 2.48 7.09
N LYS A 119 19.23 2.08 6.42
CA LYS A 119 19.13 2.02 4.94
C LYS A 119 18.02 2.92 4.37
N THR A 120 17.42 3.81 5.17
CA THR A 120 16.30 4.68 4.76
C THR A 120 16.59 5.44 3.46
N ALA A 121 17.76 6.03 3.32
CA ALA A 121 18.13 6.77 2.11
C ALA A 121 18.22 5.86 0.88
N ALA A 122 18.86 4.70 1.00
CA ALA A 122 19.05 3.76 -0.10
C ALA A 122 17.74 3.10 -0.53
N LEU A 123 16.89 2.69 0.43
CA LEU A 123 15.55 2.17 0.15
C LEU A 123 14.66 3.24 -0.46
N GLY A 124 14.71 4.48 0.04
CA GLY A 124 13.96 5.59 -0.52
C GLY A 124 14.36 5.89 -1.97
N ASP A 125 15.65 5.84 -2.29
CA ASP A 125 16.14 5.96 -3.67
C ASP A 125 15.65 4.78 -4.55
N LEU A 126 15.57 3.55 -4.00
CA LEU A 126 15.00 2.41 -4.73
C LEU A 126 13.50 2.58 -4.98
N VAL A 127 12.73 3.04 -3.98
CA VAL A 127 11.31 3.37 -4.15
C VAL A 127 11.13 4.40 -5.27
N SER A 128 11.93 5.46 -5.27
CA SER A 128 11.89 6.50 -6.32
C SER A 128 12.26 5.96 -7.69
N LEU A 129 13.23 5.07 -7.77
CA LEU A 129 13.68 4.47 -9.02
C LEU A 129 12.65 3.50 -9.61
N GLU A 130 12.04 2.64 -8.77
CA GLU A 130 11.16 1.56 -9.20
C GLU A 130 9.70 2.00 -9.34
N MET A 131 9.20 2.84 -8.39
CA MET A 131 7.80 3.30 -8.41
C MET A 131 7.62 4.62 -9.16
N GLY A 132 8.60 5.52 -9.08
CA GLY A 132 8.56 6.82 -9.76
C GLY A 132 8.20 8.01 -8.87
N LYS A 133 7.90 7.84 -7.58
CA LYS A 133 7.70 8.97 -6.67
C LYS A 133 9.00 9.70 -6.39
N ILE A 134 8.94 10.99 -6.08
CA ILE A 134 10.13 11.82 -5.80
C ILE A 134 10.89 11.31 -4.57
N ARG A 135 12.18 11.62 -4.49
CA ARG A 135 13.08 11.12 -3.45
C ARG A 135 12.61 11.42 -2.02
N SER A 136 12.07 12.59 -1.78
CA SER A 136 11.53 12.95 -0.46
C SER A 136 10.36 12.05 -0.06
N GLU A 137 9.46 11.74 -1.00
CA GLU A 137 8.35 10.81 -0.77
C GLU A 137 8.81 9.36 -0.62
N GLY A 138 9.82 8.92 -1.41
CA GLY A 138 10.43 7.60 -1.27
C GLY A 138 11.07 7.40 0.10
N LYS A 139 11.82 8.38 0.59
CA LYS A 139 12.39 8.36 1.95
C LYS A 139 11.31 8.42 3.03
N GLY A 140 10.28 9.25 2.85
CA GLY A 140 9.14 9.34 3.75
C GLY A 140 8.40 8.02 3.90
N GLU A 141 8.21 7.30 2.79
CA GLU A 141 7.58 5.97 2.81
C GLU A 141 8.38 4.94 3.63
N VAL A 142 9.71 4.93 3.50
CA VAL A 142 10.57 4.07 4.33
C VAL A 142 10.52 4.49 5.79
N GLN A 143 10.45 5.80 6.06
CA GLN A 143 10.30 6.32 7.41
C GLN A 143 9.00 5.86 8.06
N GLU A 144 7.89 5.78 7.33
CA GLU A 144 6.63 5.21 7.84
C GLU A 144 6.78 3.76 8.31
N PHE A 145 7.61 2.96 7.62
CA PHE A 145 7.92 1.61 8.10
C PHE A 145 8.76 1.63 9.38
N VAL A 146 9.72 2.53 9.48
CA VAL A 146 10.51 2.72 10.71
C VAL A 146 9.61 3.12 11.88
N ASP A 147 8.70 4.08 11.66
CA ASP A 147 7.81 4.62 12.68
C ASP A 147 6.79 3.58 13.18
N ILE A 148 6.23 2.75 12.28
CA ILE A 148 5.33 1.67 12.71
C ILE A 148 6.07 0.59 13.51
N CYS A 149 7.36 0.35 13.24
CA CYS A 149 8.16 -0.55 14.08
C CYS A 149 8.36 0.00 15.49
N ASP A 150 8.58 1.31 15.64
CA ASP A 150 8.67 1.97 16.94
C ASP A 150 7.32 1.89 17.68
N TYR A 151 6.21 2.18 16.98
CA TYR A 151 4.86 2.04 17.52
C TYR A 151 4.59 0.60 17.99
N ALA A 152 4.87 -0.40 17.16
CA ALA A 152 4.69 -1.81 17.45
C ALA A 152 5.54 -2.27 18.63
N THR A 153 6.78 -1.78 18.77
CA THR A 153 7.65 -2.06 19.91
C THR A 153 7.00 -1.61 21.22
N GLY A 154 6.44 -0.40 21.28
CA GLY A 154 5.67 0.11 22.41
C GLY A 154 4.40 -0.72 22.68
N LEU A 155 3.64 -0.99 21.62
CA LEU A 155 2.39 -1.74 21.67
C LEU A 155 2.59 -3.18 22.19
N SER A 156 3.76 -3.80 21.96
CA SER A 156 4.10 -5.14 22.45
C SER A 156 3.98 -5.31 23.97
N ARG A 157 3.98 -4.20 24.73
CA ARG A 157 3.86 -4.16 26.20
C ARG A 157 2.51 -3.64 26.68
N SER A 158 1.71 -3.05 25.82
CA SER A 158 0.44 -2.40 26.16
C SER A 158 -0.81 -3.11 25.60
N MET A 159 -0.61 -4.09 24.69
CA MET A 159 -1.73 -4.92 24.23
C MET A 159 -2.37 -5.66 25.42
N ALA A 160 -3.65 -5.43 25.63
CA ALA A 160 -4.37 -5.99 26.76
C ALA A 160 -5.70 -6.62 26.34
N GLY A 161 -6.08 -7.68 27.06
CA GLY A 161 -7.44 -8.15 27.12
C GLY A 161 -8.23 -7.43 28.22
N ARG A 162 -9.41 -7.95 28.54
CA ARG A 162 -10.29 -7.39 29.58
C ARG A 162 -10.57 -8.43 30.64
N VAL A 163 -10.78 -7.94 31.86
CA VAL A 163 -11.37 -8.71 32.95
C VAL A 163 -12.78 -8.15 33.19
N LEU A 164 -13.79 -8.98 33.02
CA LEU A 164 -15.20 -8.59 33.12
C LEU A 164 -15.86 -9.26 34.31
N PRO A 165 -16.84 -8.61 34.96
CA PRO A 165 -17.63 -9.22 36.03
C PRO A 165 -18.49 -10.34 35.45
N SER A 166 -18.68 -11.41 36.25
CA SER A 166 -19.60 -12.49 35.94
C SER A 166 -20.96 -12.26 36.66
N GLU A 167 -22.03 -12.71 36.04
CA GLU A 167 -23.36 -12.78 36.68
C GLU A 167 -23.44 -13.89 37.74
N ARG A 168 -22.43 -14.78 37.81
CA ARG A 168 -22.38 -15.90 38.75
C ARG A 168 -21.42 -15.61 39.89
N PRO A 169 -21.79 -15.92 41.15
CA PRO A 169 -20.85 -15.83 42.27
C PRO A 169 -19.60 -16.68 42.01
N GLU A 170 -18.43 -16.19 42.45
CA GLU A 170 -17.15 -16.90 42.37
C GLU A 170 -16.73 -17.28 40.93
N HIS A 171 -17.11 -16.44 39.93
CA HIS A 171 -16.69 -16.55 38.55
C HIS A 171 -16.06 -15.24 38.08
N VAL A 172 -15.19 -15.34 37.06
CA VAL A 172 -14.60 -14.21 36.38
C VAL A 172 -14.59 -14.48 34.85
N ILE A 173 -14.76 -13.44 34.07
CA ILE A 173 -14.68 -13.53 32.59
C ILE A 173 -13.45 -12.80 32.12
N TYR A 174 -12.68 -13.43 31.24
CA TYR A 174 -11.56 -12.83 30.52
C TYR A 174 -11.90 -12.72 29.04
N GLU A 175 -11.62 -11.57 28.43
CA GLU A 175 -11.48 -11.44 26.98
C GLU A 175 -10.00 -11.49 26.62
N ILE A 176 -9.58 -12.52 25.88
CA ILE A 176 -8.19 -12.82 25.61
C ILE A 176 -7.91 -12.67 24.13
N PRO A 177 -6.98 -11.77 23.72
CA PRO A 177 -6.51 -11.67 22.34
C PRO A 177 -5.46 -12.76 22.08
N ASN A 178 -5.73 -13.63 21.13
CA ASN A 178 -4.83 -14.67 20.67
C ASN A 178 -4.42 -14.44 19.20
N PRO A 179 -3.22 -14.82 18.76
CA PRO A 179 -2.81 -14.74 17.36
C PRO A 179 -3.80 -15.47 16.44
N LEU A 180 -3.98 -14.96 15.22
CA LEU A 180 -4.68 -15.67 14.16
C LEU A 180 -3.86 -16.86 13.66
N GLY A 181 -2.65 -16.61 13.19
CA GLY A 181 -1.73 -17.59 12.62
C GLY A 181 -0.93 -17.00 11.47
N VAL A 182 -1.44 -17.07 10.25
CA VAL A 182 -0.80 -16.55 9.04
C VAL A 182 -1.59 -15.38 8.47
N VAL A 183 -0.88 -14.29 8.17
CA VAL A 183 -1.43 -13.11 7.49
C VAL A 183 -0.84 -13.04 6.08
N GLY A 184 -1.69 -13.19 5.06
CA GLY A 184 -1.35 -12.93 3.67
C GLY A 184 -1.43 -11.42 3.38
N ILE A 185 -0.36 -10.83 2.86
CA ILE A 185 -0.30 -9.40 2.55
C ILE A 185 -0.11 -9.24 1.05
N LEU A 186 -1.11 -8.68 0.36
CA LEU A 186 -1.04 -8.36 -1.05
C LEU A 186 -1.00 -6.85 -1.21
N SER A 187 0.19 -6.29 -1.44
CA SER A 187 0.39 -4.84 -1.47
C SER A 187 0.39 -4.27 -2.88
N ALA A 188 0.01 -2.99 -3.01
CA ALA A 188 -0.04 -2.26 -4.27
C ALA A 188 1.33 -1.62 -4.61
N PHE A 189 1.46 -1.17 -5.87
CA PHE A 189 2.71 -0.61 -6.39
C PHE A 189 3.06 0.76 -5.84
N ASN A 190 2.06 1.54 -5.43
CA ASN A 190 2.23 2.96 -5.10
C ASN A 190 2.85 3.22 -3.72
N PHE A 191 2.79 2.24 -2.81
CA PHE A 191 3.50 2.21 -1.53
C PHE A 191 4.15 0.83 -1.34
N PRO A 192 5.23 0.54 -2.10
CA PRO A 192 5.83 -0.79 -2.14
C PRO A 192 6.53 -1.21 -0.86
N VAL A 193 6.75 -0.29 0.09
CA VAL A 193 7.44 -0.53 1.36
C VAL A 193 6.52 -0.31 2.57
N ALA A 194 5.85 0.84 2.67
CA ALA A 194 5.11 1.24 3.86
C ALA A 194 3.94 0.31 4.18
N VAL A 195 3.10 -0.03 3.20
CA VAL A 195 1.89 -0.85 3.43
C VAL A 195 2.25 -2.26 3.94
N TYR A 196 3.32 -2.85 3.39
CA TYR A 196 3.84 -4.09 3.96
C TYR A 196 4.31 -3.88 5.40
N GLY A 197 5.03 -2.80 5.66
CA GLY A 197 5.53 -2.46 6.98
C GLY A 197 4.45 -2.35 8.03
N TRP A 198 3.35 -1.63 7.71
CA TRP A 198 2.21 -1.50 8.62
C TRP A 198 1.62 -2.85 9.00
N ASN A 199 1.42 -3.72 8.01
CA ASN A 199 0.89 -5.06 8.21
C ASN A 199 1.87 -5.97 8.96
N LEU A 200 3.15 -6.02 8.54
CA LEU A 200 4.17 -6.86 9.16
C LEU A 200 4.35 -6.54 10.64
N ALA A 201 4.51 -5.24 10.96
CA ALA A 201 4.81 -4.81 12.32
C ALA A 201 3.69 -5.24 13.30
N ILE A 202 2.44 -4.99 12.92
CA ILE A 202 1.28 -5.34 13.76
C ILE A 202 1.05 -6.86 13.80
N ALA A 203 1.18 -7.56 12.67
CA ALA A 203 1.07 -9.01 12.62
C ALA A 203 2.11 -9.69 13.53
N MET A 204 3.37 -9.28 13.45
CA MET A 204 4.45 -9.90 14.24
C MET A 204 4.27 -9.69 15.74
N ILE A 205 3.95 -8.46 16.20
CA ILE A 205 3.80 -8.23 17.64
C ILE A 205 2.57 -8.91 18.22
N THR A 206 1.54 -9.13 17.41
CA THR A 206 0.36 -9.93 17.82
C THR A 206 0.61 -11.43 17.71
N GLY A 207 1.78 -11.88 17.20
CA GLY A 207 2.22 -13.27 17.16
C GLY A 207 1.87 -14.02 15.88
N ASN A 208 1.61 -13.31 14.78
CA ASN A 208 1.32 -13.88 13.46
C ASN A 208 2.55 -13.83 12.55
N SER A 209 2.75 -14.86 11.75
CA SER A 209 3.68 -14.84 10.61
C SER A 209 3.00 -14.26 9.37
N THR A 210 3.80 -13.75 8.45
CA THR A 210 3.30 -13.11 7.23
C THR A 210 3.82 -13.80 5.98
N ILE A 211 2.99 -13.84 4.94
CA ILE A 211 3.41 -14.14 3.57
C ILE A 211 3.06 -12.95 2.68
N TRP A 212 4.08 -12.34 2.11
CA TRP A 212 3.96 -11.11 1.33
C TRP A 212 4.01 -11.37 -0.17
N LYS A 213 2.99 -10.91 -0.88
CA LYS A 213 2.99 -10.79 -2.32
C LYS A 213 2.96 -9.31 -2.71
N PRO A 214 4.08 -8.73 -3.15
CA PRO A 214 4.11 -7.36 -3.63
C PRO A 214 3.41 -7.21 -4.99
N SER A 215 3.19 -5.97 -5.41
CA SER A 215 2.81 -5.69 -6.79
C SER A 215 3.85 -6.29 -7.77
N PRO A 216 3.44 -6.90 -8.87
CA PRO A 216 4.39 -7.43 -9.87
C PRO A 216 5.32 -6.37 -10.47
N THR A 217 4.95 -5.08 -10.37
CA THR A 217 5.71 -3.98 -10.97
C THR A 217 6.71 -3.32 -10.03
N THR A 218 6.73 -3.72 -8.74
CA THR A 218 7.67 -3.20 -7.73
C THR A 218 8.32 -4.33 -6.90
N PRO A 219 8.90 -5.37 -7.54
CA PRO A 219 9.46 -6.50 -6.82
C PRO A 219 10.80 -6.19 -6.13
N LEU A 220 11.61 -5.25 -6.64
CA LEU A 220 12.93 -4.97 -6.10
C LEU A 220 12.85 -4.33 -4.71
N CYS A 221 11.90 -3.44 -4.47
CA CYS A 221 11.63 -2.87 -3.15
C CYS A 221 11.32 -3.98 -2.14
N ALA A 222 10.49 -4.95 -2.51
CA ALA A 222 10.12 -6.05 -1.64
C ALA A 222 11.31 -6.97 -1.32
N ILE A 223 12.11 -7.30 -2.32
CA ILE A 223 13.33 -8.11 -2.14
C ILE A 223 14.32 -7.39 -1.23
N ALA A 224 14.55 -6.08 -1.44
CA ALA A 224 15.45 -5.29 -0.61
C ALA A 224 15.00 -5.26 0.85
N VAL A 225 13.72 -5.02 1.12
CA VAL A 225 13.13 -5.06 2.47
C VAL A 225 13.33 -6.44 3.11
N THR A 226 13.02 -7.51 2.39
CA THR A 226 13.15 -8.88 2.92
C THR A 226 14.61 -9.21 3.26
N ARG A 227 15.58 -8.78 2.43
CA ARG A 227 17.01 -8.94 2.71
C ARG A 227 17.48 -8.19 3.95
N LEU A 228 16.86 -7.06 4.30
CA LEU A 228 17.17 -6.34 5.54
C LEU A 228 16.56 -7.00 6.78
N ILE A 229 15.38 -7.61 6.64
CA ILE A 229 14.67 -8.29 7.74
C ILE A 229 15.29 -9.66 8.03
N GLN A 230 15.71 -10.41 7.03
CA GLN A 230 16.25 -11.77 7.15
C GLN A 230 17.31 -11.90 8.23
N PRO A 231 18.42 -11.12 8.26
CA PRO A 231 19.46 -11.27 9.29
C PRO A 231 18.97 -10.97 10.71
N VAL A 232 17.89 -10.17 10.82
CA VAL A 232 17.28 -9.89 12.13
C VAL A 232 16.54 -11.12 12.65
N LEU A 233 15.76 -11.80 11.79
CA LEU A 233 15.07 -13.03 12.16
C LEU A 233 16.08 -14.12 12.56
N GLU A 234 17.10 -14.33 11.75
CA GLU A 234 18.15 -15.36 11.97
C GLU A 234 18.87 -15.20 13.32
N ARG A 235 19.35 -13.99 13.64
CA ARG A 235 20.04 -13.75 14.92
C ARG A 235 19.14 -13.83 16.17
N ASN A 236 17.82 -13.77 15.99
CA ASN A 236 16.84 -13.99 17.04
C ASN A 236 16.32 -15.45 17.08
N GLY A 237 16.91 -16.37 16.30
CA GLY A 237 16.51 -17.77 16.24
C GLY A 237 15.14 -18.02 15.63
N LEU A 238 14.64 -17.07 14.83
CA LEU A 238 13.36 -17.18 14.13
C LEU A 238 13.57 -17.69 12.70
N PRO A 239 12.70 -18.62 12.22
CA PRO A 239 12.74 -19.03 10.82
C PRO A 239 12.45 -17.84 9.89
N GLY A 240 13.11 -17.75 8.75
CA GLY A 240 12.85 -16.72 7.74
C GLY A 240 11.41 -16.70 7.26
N ALA A 241 10.74 -17.84 7.26
CA ALA A 241 9.32 -17.97 6.93
C ALA A 241 8.35 -17.22 7.88
N VAL A 242 8.83 -16.62 8.98
CA VAL A 242 8.03 -15.66 9.78
C VAL A 242 7.64 -14.44 8.94
N ALA A 243 8.49 -14.06 7.99
CA ALA A 243 8.25 -12.96 7.04
C ALA A 243 8.59 -13.42 5.62
N ALA A 244 7.79 -14.34 5.08
CA ALA A 244 7.97 -14.91 3.76
C ALA A 244 7.62 -13.91 2.65
N LEU A 245 8.34 -14.00 1.51
CA LEU A 245 8.11 -13.21 0.30
C LEU A 245 7.82 -14.12 -0.88
N VAL A 246 6.82 -13.79 -1.70
CA VAL A 246 6.54 -14.44 -2.98
C VAL A 246 6.22 -13.39 -4.05
N CYS A 247 7.20 -12.99 -4.83
CA CYS A 247 6.96 -12.21 -6.04
C CYS A 247 6.27 -13.09 -7.08
N GLY A 248 5.23 -12.60 -7.73
CA GLY A 248 4.51 -13.39 -8.71
C GLY A 248 3.31 -12.65 -9.31
N ASP A 249 2.66 -13.31 -10.21
CA ASP A 249 1.51 -12.83 -10.96
C ASP A 249 0.17 -13.02 -10.21
N VAL A 250 -0.91 -13.02 -10.97
CA VAL A 250 -2.27 -13.21 -10.44
C VAL A 250 -2.48 -14.63 -9.89
N ALA A 251 -1.81 -15.66 -10.45
CA ALA A 251 -1.96 -17.04 -9.98
C ALA A 251 -1.39 -17.21 -8.57
N VAL A 252 -0.20 -16.65 -8.30
CA VAL A 252 0.41 -16.60 -6.96
C VAL A 252 -0.50 -15.86 -5.97
N GLY A 253 -1.11 -14.74 -6.40
CA GLY A 253 -2.05 -14.01 -5.55
C GLY A 253 -3.30 -14.82 -5.21
N LYS A 254 -3.88 -15.51 -6.18
CA LYS A 254 -5.06 -16.38 -5.99
C LYS A 254 -4.77 -17.54 -5.03
N GLU A 255 -3.56 -18.11 -5.10
CA GLU A 255 -3.14 -19.17 -4.19
C GLU A 255 -3.15 -18.72 -2.73
N ILE A 256 -2.58 -17.56 -2.45
CA ILE A 256 -2.58 -16.99 -1.08
C ILE A 256 -4.01 -16.69 -0.61
N VAL A 257 -4.82 -16.04 -1.46
CA VAL A 257 -6.19 -15.63 -1.12
C VAL A 257 -7.10 -16.83 -0.89
N GLY A 258 -6.94 -17.89 -1.70
CA GLY A 258 -7.75 -19.11 -1.64
C GLY A 258 -7.34 -20.09 -0.55
N SER A 259 -6.13 -20.00 -0.03
CA SER A 259 -5.60 -20.99 0.92
C SER A 259 -6.28 -20.88 2.29
N SER A 260 -6.80 -22.00 2.81
CA SER A 260 -7.35 -22.10 4.18
C SER A 260 -6.27 -22.02 5.27
N ASP A 261 -5.00 -22.14 4.91
CA ASP A 261 -3.85 -21.99 5.81
C ASP A 261 -3.41 -20.53 5.99
N VAL A 262 -4.06 -19.59 5.30
CA VAL A 262 -3.91 -18.14 5.46
C VAL A 262 -5.13 -17.60 6.20
N ASP A 263 -5.01 -17.33 7.49
CA ASP A 263 -6.12 -16.98 8.37
C ASP A 263 -6.71 -15.61 8.05
N MET A 264 -5.86 -14.67 7.64
CA MET A 264 -6.25 -13.31 7.28
C MET A 264 -5.57 -12.89 5.98
N VAL A 265 -6.28 -12.18 5.13
CA VAL A 265 -5.73 -11.52 3.93
C VAL A 265 -5.90 -10.02 4.07
N SER A 266 -4.78 -9.27 4.07
CA SER A 266 -4.76 -7.83 3.81
C SER A 266 -4.50 -7.61 2.33
N PHE A 267 -5.41 -6.92 1.66
CA PHE A 267 -5.32 -6.60 0.24
C PHE A 267 -5.43 -5.10 0.02
N THR A 268 -4.41 -4.53 -0.61
CA THR A 268 -4.39 -3.13 -1.06
C THR A 268 -4.40 -3.09 -2.59
N GLY A 269 -5.40 -2.41 -3.17
CA GLY A 269 -5.53 -2.35 -4.63
C GLY A 269 -6.82 -1.73 -5.13
N SER A 270 -7.24 -2.09 -6.36
CA SER A 270 -8.47 -1.56 -6.95
C SER A 270 -9.73 -2.17 -6.33
N GLU A 271 -10.83 -1.40 -6.27
CA GLU A 271 -12.14 -1.85 -5.78
C GLU A 271 -12.62 -3.13 -6.47
N LYS A 272 -12.42 -3.24 -7.78
CA LYS A 272 -12.82 -4.41 -8.56
C LYS A 272 -12.14 -5.69 -8.06
N ILE A 273 -10.82 -5.66 -7.88
CA ILE A 273 -10.06 -6.83 -7.42
C ILE A 273 -10.32 -7.08 -5.93
N GLY A 274 -10.38 -6.02 -5.11
CA GLY A 274 -10.69 -6.14 -3.68
C GLY A 274 -12.03 -6.82 -3.42
N LYS A 275 -13.05 -6.53 -4.23
CA LYS A 275 -14.36 -7.20 -4.17
C LYS A 275 -14.24 -8.71 -4.45
N GLU A 276 -13.43 -9.12 -5.43
CA GLU A 276 -13.21 -10.55 -5.72
C GLU A 276 -12.39 -11.23 -4.60
N VAL A 277 -11.34 -10.56 -4.08
CA VAL A 277 -10.57 -11.06 -2.94
C VAL A 277 -11.48 -11.25 -1.72
N GLY A 278 -12.31 -10.25 -1.39
CA GLY A 278 -13.24 -10.33 -0.27
C GLY A 278 -14.20 -11.51 -0.36
N LYS A 279 -14.76 -11.77 -1.55
CA LYS A 279 -15.64 -12.92 -1.78
C LYS A 279 -14.93 -14.25 -1.53
N VAL A 280 -13.73 -14.44 -2.12
CA VAL A 280 -12.97 -15.69 -1.97
C VAL A 280 -12.59 -15.93 -0.51
N VAL A 281 -12.15 -14.89 0.20
CA VAL A 281 -11.79 -15.00 1.62
C VAL A 281 -13.00 -15.32 2.49
N GLN A 282 -14.17 -14.70 2.23
CA GLN A 282 -15.40 -14.99 2.97
C GLN A 282 -15.96 -16.37 2.66
N ASP A 283 -15.83 -16.87 1.44
CA ASP A 283 -16.29 -18.20 1.04
C ASP A 283 -15.62 -19.32 1.87
N ARG A 284 -14.38 -19.11 2.31
CA ARG A 284 -13.63 -20.00 3.21
C ARG A 284 -13.64 -19.58 4.69
N PHE A 285 -14.49 -18.65 5.09
CA PHE A 285 -14.56 -18.09 6.44
C PHE A 285 -13.24 -17.47 6.94
N GLY A 286 -12.39 -17.01 6.03
CA GLY A 286 -11.18 -16.25 6.36
C GLY A 286 -11.49 -14.81 6.73
N LYS A 287 -10.51 -14.14 7.33
CA LYS A 287 -10.62 -12.73 7.67
C LYS A 287 -10.04 -11.87 6.55
N ALA A 288 -10.78 -10.87 6.08
CA ALA A 288 -10.32 -9.93 5.06
C ALA A 288 -10.16 -8.52 5.64
N LEU A 289 -9.04 -7.88 5.31
CA LEU A 289 -8.81 -6.45 5.49
C LEU A 289 -8.59 -5.88 4.08
N LEU A 290 -9.46 -4.97 3.66
CA LEU A 290 -9.45 -4.43 2.30
C LEU A 290 -9.18 -2.93 2.37
N GLU A 291 -8.10 -2.50 1.70
CA GLU A 291 -7.72 -1.11 1.51
C GLU A 291 -7.73 -0.81 0.01
N LEU A 292 -8.81 -0.18 -0.44
CA LEU A 292 -9.09 -0.01 -1.85
C LEU A 292 -9.04 1.46 -2.27
N GLY A 293 -9.54 1.77 -3.48
CA GLY A 293 -9.53 3.11 -4.01
C GLY A 293 -10.31 4.13 -3.19
N GLY A 294 -10.01 5.40 -3.43
CA GLY A 294 -10.68 6.55 -2.83
C GLY A 294 -10.89 7.67 -3.85
N ASN A 295 -12.07 8.27 -3.85
CA ASN A 295 -12.35 9.48 -4.64
C ASN A 295 -12.48 10.69 -3.71
N ASN A 296 -11.39 11.01 -3.02
CA ASN A 296 -11.35 11.88 -1.85
C ASN A 296 -11.67 13.34 -2.16
N ALA A 297 -12.37 13.99 -1.24
CA ALA A 297 -12.77 15.39 -1.38
C ALA A 297 -12.07 16.31 -0.38
N VAL A 298 -11.71 17.50 -0.85
CA VAL A 298 -11.43 18.67 -0.01
C VAL A 298 -12.56 19.67 -0.19
N ILE A 299 -13.10 20.14 0.93
CA ILE A 299 -14.07 21.22 1.01
C ILE A 299 -13.37 22.46 1.54
N VAL A 300 -13.48 23.59 0.85
CA VAL A 300 -12.96 24.89 1.32
C VAL A 300 -14.14 25.82 1.56
N ASP A 301 -14.43 26.07 2.84
CA ASP A 301 -15.55 26.93 3.23
C ASP A 301 -15.17 28.43 3.11
N LYS A 302 -16.16 29.31 3.14
CA LYS A 302 -16.00 30.76 2.93
C LYS A 302 -15.06 31.45 3.93
N ASP A 303 -14.90 30.86 5.11
CA ASP A 303 -14.08 31.40 6.21
C ASP A 303 -12.72 30.69 6.35
N ALA A 304 -12.38 29.81 5.40
CA ALA A 304 -11.11 29.09 5.41
C ALA A 304 -9.89 30.00 5.22
N ASP A 305 -8.75 29.62 5.82
CA ASP A 305 -7.46 30.17 5.42
C ASP A 305 -7.09 29.62 4.02
N LEU A 306 -7.21 30.50 3.02
CA LEU A 306 -7.01 30.11 1.61
C LEU A 306 -5.55 29.73 1.29
N GLN A 307 -4.57 30.28 2.01
CA GLN A 307 -3.16 29.93 1.77
C GLN A 307 -2.84 28.53 2.32
N MET A 308 -3.32 28.24 3.52
CA MET A 308 -3.22 26.89 4.11
C MET A 308 -3.93 25.85 3.23
N ALA A 309 -5.17 26.13 2.82
CA ALA A 309 -5.94 25.25 1.96
C ALA A 309 -5.24 25.02 0.60
N LEU A 310 -4.66 26.07 0.01
CA LEU A 310 -3.93 25.99 -1.27
C LEU A 310 -2.75 25.03 -1.19
N GLN A 311 -1.90 25.16 -0.17
CA GLN A 311 -0.74 24.29 0.02
C GLN A 311 -1.16 22.84 0.20
N ALA A 312 -2.17 22.59 1.01
CA ALA A 312 -2.69 21.26 1.28
C ALA A 312 -3.32 20.61 0.03
N VAL A 313 -4.12 21.37 -0.73
CA VAL A 313 -4.75 20.88 -1.97
C VAL A 313 -3.72 20.55 -3.03
N ILE A 314 -2.71 21.41 -3.24
CA ILE A 314 -1.63 21.15 -4.21
C ILE A 314 -0.91 19.86 -3.83
N PHE A 315 -0.44 19.75 -2.58
CA PHE A 315 0.27 18.55 -2.11
C PHE A 315 -0.59 17.29 -2.27
N ALA A 316 -1.84 17.32 -1.83
CA ALA A 316 -2.70 16.14 -1.86
C ALA A 316 -3.17 15.74 -3.26
N ALA A 317 -3.28 16.70 -4.20
CA ALA A 317 -3.71 16.40 -5.57
C ALA A 317 -2.55 16.04 -6.52
N VAL A 318 -1.35 16.61 -6.31
CA VAL A 318 -0.20 16.45 -7.22
C VAL A 318 0.84 15.46 -6.66
N GLY A 319 0.92 15.32 -5.34
CA GLY A 319 1.87 14.40 -4.69
C GLY A 319 1.78 12.98 -5.25
N THR A 320 2.91 12.34 -5.43
CA THR A 320 3.05 11.01 -6.10
C THR A 320 2.35 10.96 -7.48
N ALA A 321 2.29 12.10 -8.19
CA ALA A 321 1.54 12.27 -9.44
C ALA A 321 0.07 11.83 -9.33
N GLY A 322 -0.60 12.12 -8.20
CA GLY A 322 -2.00 11.72 -7.94
C GLY A 322 -2.20 10.22 -7.70
N GLN A 323 -1.12 9.44 -7.48
CA GLN A 323 -1.18 7.99 -7.33
C GLN A 323 -1.18 7.54 -5.86
N ARG A 324 -1.88 8.26 -5.00
CA ARG A 324 -2.20 7.82 -3.63
C ARG A 324 -3.69 7.48 -3.55
N CYS A 325 -4.02 6.45 -2.78
CA CYS A 325 -5.42 6.16 -2.46
C CYS A 325 -6.11 7.35 -1.77
N THR A 326 -5.34 8.16 -1.04
CA THR A 326 -5.78 9.39 -0.35
C THR A 326 -5.64 10.67 -1.20
N SER A 327 -5.23 10.62 -2.47
CA SER A 327 -5.13 11.83 -3.33
C SER A 327 -6.44 12.59 -3.38
N THR A 328 -6.37 13.91 -3.28
CA THR A 328 -7.53 14.79 -3.51
C THR A 328 -7.89 14.77 -4.99
N ARG A 329 -9.08 14.28 -5.30
CA ARG A 329 -9.62 14.19 -6.66
C ARG A 329 -10.79 15.13 -6.89
N ARG A 330 -11.52 15.47 -5.81
CA ARG A 330 -12.67 16.35 -5.82
C ARG A 330 -12.40 17.55 -4.91
N LEU A 331 -12.56 18.75 -5.44
CA LEU A 331 -12.43 20.00 -4.72
C LEU A 331 -13.74 20.76 -4.77
N TYR A 332 -14.36 20.94 -3.62
CA TYR A 332 -15.57 21.70 -3.45
C TYR A 332 -15.23 23.05 -2.82
N LEU A 333 -15.61 24.15 -3.50
CA LEU A 333 -15.31 25.51 -3.10
C LEU A 333 -16.60 26.25 -2.80
N HIS A 334 -16.67 26.90 -1.63
CA HIS A 334 -17.79 27.82 -1.39
C HIS A 334 -17.84 28.89 -2.49
N ARG A 335 -19.01 29.15 -3.06
CA ARG A 335 -19.19 30.03 -4.22
C ARG A 335 -18.53 31.38 -4.08
N SER A 336 -18.57 32.00 -2.87
CA SER A 336 -17.99 33.33 -2.64
C SER A 336 -16.47 33.41 -2.79
N ILE A 337 -15.75 32.27 -2.66
CA ILE A 337 -14.28 32.22 -2.73
C ILE A 337 -13.78 31.47 -3.97
N SER A 338 -14.65 30.81 -4.71
CA SER A 338 -14.31 29.87 -5.79
C SER A 338 -13.42 30.52 -6.85
N ALA A 339 -13.81 31.67 -7.40
CA ALA A 339 -13.03 32.34 -8.43
C ALA A 339 -11.61 32.73 -7.97
N GLN A 340 -11.49 33.24 -6.72
CA GLN A 340 -10.21 33.59 -6.12
C GLN A 340 -9.33 32.35 -5.94
N PHE A 341 -9.88 31.29 -5.35
CA PHE A 341 -9.11 30.07 -5.05
C PHE A 341 -8.65 29.35 -6.33
N ILE A 342 -9.51 29.25 -7.35
CA ILE A 342 -9.14 28.68 -8.66
C ILE A 342 -8.01 29.51 -9.29
N SER A 343 -8.10 30.84 -9.25
CA SER A 343 -7.01 31.70 -9.76
C SER A 343 -5.68 31.45 -9.04
N MET A 344 -5.71 31.22 -7.72
CA MET A 344 -4.51 30.88 -6.94
C MET A 344 -3.94 29.51 -7.38
N LEU A 345 -4.80 28.48 -7.51
CA LEU A 345 -4.38 27.14 -7.96
C LEU A 345 -3.76 27.17 -9.36
N LEU A 346 -4.40 27.86 -10.32
CA LEU A 346 -3.91 27.92 -11.69
C LEU A 346 -2.52 28.53 -11.82
N LYS A 347 -2.13 29.47 -10.94
CA LYS A 347 -0.76 30.00 -10.93
C LYS A 347 0.28 28.89 -10.74
N TYR A 348 0.02 27.93 -9.86
CA TYR A 348 0.93 26.81 -9.58
C TYR A 348 0.85 25.72 -10.67
N TYR A 349 -0.36 25.32 -11.05
CA TYR A 349 -0.56 24.27 -12.06
C TYR A 349 -0.02 24.69 -13.45
N ASP A 350 -0.28 25.93 -13.88
CA ASP A 350 0.21 26.44 -15.16
C ASP A 350 1.71 26.73 -15.14
N SER A 351 2.32 26.82 -13.96
CA SER A 351 3.77 26.93 -13.79
C SER A 351 4.49 25.60 -13.74
N ALA A 352 3.75 24.45 -13.75
CA ALA A 352 4.38 23.13 -13.76
C ALA A 352 5.26 22.96 -15.00
N SER A 353 6.53 22.71 -14.80
CA SER A 353 7.53 22.45 -15.85
C SER A 353 8.83 21.97 -15.23
N SER A 354 9.82 21.62 -16.03
CA SER A 354 11.16 21.26 -15.54
C SER A 354 11.95 22.44 -14.94
N GLN A 355 11.44 23.67 -15.01
CA GLN A 355 12.16 24.90 -14.60
C GLN A 355 11.39 25.80 -13.63
N THR A 356 10.27 25.35 -13.04
CA THR A 356 9.35 26.21 -12.29
C THR A 356 8.99 25.66 -10.90
N THR A 357 8.06 26.33 -10.23
CA THR A 357 7.62 26.05 -8.85
C THR A 357 7.11 24.62 -8.63
N LEU A 358 6.44 24.01 -9.63
CA LEU A 358 6.10 22.57 -9.63
C LEU A 358 7.02 21.84 -10.61
N LYS A 359 8.31 21.72 -10.27
CA LYS A 359 9.32 21.08 -11.11
C LYS A 359 9.00 19.60 -11.28
N ALA A 360 8.69 19.19 -12.52
CA ALA A 360 8.64 17.78 -12.92
C ALA A 360 10.01 17.34 -13.44
N GLY A 361 10.45 16.15 -13.10
CA GLY A 361 11.77 15.67 -13.53
C GLY A 361 12.17 14.36 -12.89
N ASP A 362 13.50 14.11 -12.89
CA ASP A 362 14.08 12.92 -12.30
C ASP A 362 13.62 12.73 -10.84
N PRO A 363 12.93 11.62 -10.51
CA PRO A 363 12.56 11.32 -9.12
C PRO A 363 13.74 11.28 -8.14
N LEU A 364 14.95 11.03 -8.62
CA LEU A 364 16.18 11.03 -7.82
C LEU A 364 16.87 12.40 -7.73
N ASP A 365 16.33 13.44 -8.35
CA ASP A 365 16.75 14.83 -8.14
C ASP A 365 15.95 15.44 -6.98
N ASP A 366 16.63 15.90 -5.93
CA ASP A 366 16.00 16.52 -4.74
C ASP A 366 15.19 17.79 -5.07
N ALA A 367 15.43 18.40 -6.23
CA ALA A 367 14.66 19.56 -6.69
C ALA A 367 13.34 19.17 -7.41
N SER A 368 13.13 17.91 -7.72
CA SER A 368 11.90 17.44 -8.38
C SER A 368 10.75 17.37 -7.37
N LEU A 369 9.58 17.89 -7.77
CA LEU A 369 8.33 17.88 -6.99
C LEU A 369 7.24 17.03 -7.63
N ILE A 370 7.40 16.66 -8.91
CA ILE A 370 6.47 15.81 -9.66
C ILE A 370 7.25 14.69 -10.33
N GLY A 371 6.94 13.46 -9.99
CA GLY A 371 7.41 12.24 -10.66
C GLY A 371 6.49 11.81 -11.80
N PRO A 372 6.83 10.72 -12.52
CA PRO A 372 5.99 10.15 -13.56
C PRO A 372 4.81 9.34 -13.00
N LEU A 373 3.84 9.04 -13.84
CA LEU A 373 2.93 7.92 -13.62
C LEU A 373 3.70 6.59 -13.72
N HIS A 374 3.26 5.61 -12.96
CA HIS A 374 4.00 4.35 -12.82
C HIS A 374 4.12 3.56 -14.13
N THR A 375 3.08 3.56 -14.97
CA THR A 375 3.05 2.80 -16.23
C THR A 375 2.52 3.63 -17.39
N SER A 376 2.84 3.21 -18.62
CA SER A 376 2.22 3.77 -19.84
C SER A 376 0.71 3.54 -19.89
N GLY A 377 0.22 2.44 -19.29
CA GLY A 377 -1.22 2.21 -19.13
C GLY A 377 -1.89 3.24 -18.24
N ALA A 378 -1.22 3.72 -17.20
CA ALA A 378 -1.72 4.80 -16.35
C ALA A 378 -1.77 6.15 -17.10
N VAL A 379 -0.79 6.42 -17.99
CA VAL A 379 -0.82 7.60 -18.88
C VAL A 379 -2.06 7.54 -19.80
N LYS A 380 -2.32 6.38 -20.39
CA LYS A 380 -3.51 6.20 -21.25
C LYS A 380 -4.80 6.40 -20.46
N LEU A 381 -4.93 5.85 -19.27
CA LEU A 381 -6.11 6.06 -18.40
C LEU A 381 -6.31 7.54 -18.07
N TYR A 382 -5.25 8.27 -17.79
CA TYR A 382 -5.29 9.71 -17.56
C TYR A 382 -5.80 10.46 -18.82
N GLU A 383 -5.28 10.16 -20.00
CA GLU A 383 -5.69 10.79 -21.26
C GLU A 383 -7.15 10.45 -21.60
N ASP A 384 -7.55 9.18 -21.46
CA ASP A 384 -8.93 8.73 -21.70
C ASP A 384 -9.93 9.42 -20.74
N ALA A 385 -9.55 9.61 -19.47
CA ALA A 385 -10.39 10.32 -18.50
C ALA A 385 -10.61 11.78 -18.88
N LEU A 386 -9.54 12.50 -19.27
CA LEU A 386 -9.66 13.91 -19.72
C LEU A 386 -10.50 14.04 -20.99
N ALA A 387 -10.25 13.18 -21.99
CA ALA A 387 -11.02 13.16 -23.23
C ALA A 387 -12.51 12.86 -22.95
N GLY A 388 -12.80 11.94 -22.01
CA GLY A 388 -14.16 11.62 -21.58
C GLY A 388 -14.88 12.81 -20.96
N ILE A 389 -14.22 13.51 -20.02
CA ILE A 389 -14.76 14.72 -19.38
C ILE A 389 -15.07 15.80 -20.42
N GLN A 390 -14.15 16.08 -21.33
CA GLN A 390 -14.36 17.07 -22.38
C GLN A 390 -15.50 16.69 -23.34
N LYS A 391 -15.59 15.42 -23.73
CA LYS A 391 -16.66 14.91 -24.60
C LYS A 391 -18.04 15.06 -23.98
N ARG A 392 -18.14 14.98 -22.63
CA ARG A 392 -19.40 15.17 -21.89
C ARG A 392 -19.70 16.64 -21.55
N GLY A 393 -18.91 17.58 -22.05
CA GLY A 393 -19.13 19.03 -21.89
C GLY A 393 -18.36 19.66 -20.73
N GLY A 394 -17.54 18.89 -20.00
CA GLY A 394 -16.64 19.41 -18.99
C GLY A 394 -15.51 20.25 -19.57
N LYS A 395 -14.90 21.10 -18.76
CA LYS A 395 -13.86 22.04 -19.18
C LYS A 395 -12.53 21.74 -18.49
N VAL A 396 -11.43 21.74 -19.23
CA VAL A 396 -10.08 21.81 -18.69
C VAL A 396 -9.79 23.28 -18.37
N LEU A 397 -9.36 23.54 -17.12
CA LEU A 397 -9.10 24.91 -16.64
C LEU A 397 -7.62 25.29 -16.75
N THR A 398 -6.72 24.32 -16.66
CA THR A 398 -5.28 24.50 -16.84
C THR A 398 -4.91 24.77 -18.29
N LYS A 399 -3.85 25.54 -18.56
CA LYS A 399 -3.38 25.84 -19.92
C LYS A 399 -2.82 24.61 -20.63
N ARG A 400 -2.34 23.62 -19.87
CA ARG A 400 -1.73 22.40 -20.38
C ARG A 400 -2.38 21.18 -19.75
N SER A 401 -2.44 20.10 -20.54
CA SER A 401 -2.92 18.78 -20.12
C SER A 401 -2.31 17.70 -21.03
N GLY A 402 -2.49 16.45 -20.71
CA GLY A 402 -1.92 15.35 -21.48
C GLY A 402 -0.49 15.02 -21.07
N LYS A 403 0.24 14.33 -21.94
CA LYS A 403 1.63 13.91 -21.71
C LYS A 403 2.56 15.12 -21.62
N MET A 404 3.51 15.06 -20.67
CA MET A 404 4.54 16.08 -20.46
C MET A 404 5.89 15.54 -20.93
N ASP A 405 6.62 16.31 -21.71
CA ASP A 405 8.01 16.01 -22.02
C ASP A 405 8.95 16.73 -21.04
N VAL A 406 9.71 15.95 -20.29
CA VAL A 406 10.75 16.43 -19.36
C VAL A 406 12.16 16.03 -19.84
N GLY A 407 12.30 15.53 -21.07
CA GLY A 407 13.57 15.09 -21.66
C GLY A 407 14.07 13.73 -21.18
N MET A 408 13.25 12.94 -20.45
CA MET A 408 13.60 11.62 -19.92
C MET A 408 12.90 10.45 -20.62
N GLY A 409 11.91 10.72 -21.47
CA GLY A 409 11.16 9.71 -22.22
C GLY A 409 10.17 8.87 -21.41
N GLY A 410 9.97 9.18 -20.10
CA GLY A 410 9.10 8.44 -19.19
C GLY A 410 7.62 8.82 -19.25
N ASN A 411 6.89 8.40 -18.23
CA ASN A 411 5.43 8.49 -18.12
C ASN A 411 4.94 9.80 -17.47
N PHE A 412 5.54 10.93 -17.80
CA PHE A 412 5.17 12.22 -17.21
C PHE A 412 3.90 12.79 -17.84
N VAL A 413 3.03 13.35 -16.98
CA VAL A 413 1.80 14.02 -17.41
C VAL A 413 1.64 15.37 -16.71
N TRP A 414 0.90 16.30 -17.34
CA TRP A 414 0.58 17.58 -16.74
C TRP A 414 -0.45 17.40 -15.62
N PRO A 415 -0.21 17.88 -14.39
CA PRO A 415 -1.27 18.02 -13.41
C PRO A 415 -2.38 18.90 -13.99
N THR A 416 -3.62 18.44 -13.91
CA THR A 416 -4.72 19.04 -14.64
C THR A 416 -5.90 19.33 -13.72
N ILE A 417 -6.43 20.55 -13.79
CA ILE A 417 -7.67 20.94 -13.12
C ILE A 417 -8.80 20.93 -14.15
N VAL A 418 -9.91 20.28 -13.81
CA VAL A 418 -11.10 20.18 -14.66
C VAL A 418 -12.33 20.68 -13.93
N ARG A 419 -13.28 21.20 -14.68
CA ARG A 419 -14.67 21.46 -14.21
C ARG A 419 -15.60 20.55 -15.01
N PRO A 420 -15.91 19.36 -14.50
CA PRO A 420 -16.84 18.43 -15.11
C PRO A 420 -18.28 18.97 -15.07
N THR A 421 -19.21 18.35 -15.81
CA THR A 421 -20.65 18.54 -15.59
C THR A 421 -21.07 17.87 -14.28
N ASN A 422 -22.22 18.24 -13.73
CA ASN A 422 -22.66 17.74 -12.41
C ASN A 422 -22.93 16.22 -12.40
N ASP A 423 -23.27 15.66 -13.55
CA ASP A 423 -23.58 14.23 -13.77
C ASP A 423 -22.39 13.43 -14.33
N ASP A 424 -21.19 14.03 -14.42
CA ASP A 424 -20.03 13.35 -14.97
C ASP A 424 -19.59 12.17 -14.08
N PRO A 425 -19.34 10.98 -14.65
CA PRO A 425 -18.89 9.81 -13.91
C PRO A 425 -17.59 10.01 -13.10
N CYS A 426 -16.76 11.01 -13.43
CA CYS A 426 -15.52 11.27 -12.68
C CYS A 426 -15.78 11.66 -11.21
N TRP A 427 -17.02 12.08 -10.85
CA TRP A 427 -17.37 12.34 -9.46
C TRP A 427 -17.41 11.07 -8.60
N THR A 428 -17.70 9.91 -9.21
CA THR A 428 -17.85 8.63 -8.50
C THR A 428 -16.82 7.58 -8.89
N THR A 429 -16.05 7.82 -9.99
CA THR A 429 -15.05 6.89 -10.49
C THR A 429 -13.66 7.44 -10.27
N GLU A 430 -12.80 6.67 -9.60
CA GLU A 430 -11.42 7.03 -9.37
C GLU A 430 -10.60 6.98 -10.66
N THR A 431 -9.91 8.09 -10.98
CA THR A 431 -8.79 8.10 -11.93
C THR A 431 -7.49 8.28 -11.15
N PHE A 432 -6.66 7.24 -11.15
CA PHE A 432 -5.43 7.19 -10.34
C PHE A 432 -4.28 7.98 -10.98
N ALA A 433 -4.53 9.30 -11.16
CA ALA A 433 -3.66 10.24 -11.87
C ALA A 433 -3.92 11.67 -11.36
N PRO A 434 -3.05 12.66 -11.70
CA PRO A 434 -3.15 14.02 -11.15
C PRO A 434 -4.23 14.86 -11.87
N ILE A 435 -5.50 14.45 -11.73
CA ILE A 435 -6.69 15.18 -12.20
C ILE A 435 -7.46 15.67 -10.98
N LEU A 436 -7.66 16.98 -10.88
CA LEU A 436 -8.46 17.62 -9.83
C LEU A 436 -9.75 18.16 -10.42
N SER A 437 -10.87 17.55 -10.02
CA SER A 437 -12.23 17.99 -10.38
C SER A 437 -12.73 19.06 -9.42
N VAL A 438 -13.21 20.20 -9.93
CA VAL A 438 -13.65 21.34 -9.12
C VAL A 438 -15.13 21.60 -9.31
N ALA A 439 -15.86 21.77 -8.20
CA ALA A 439 -17.24 22.24 -8.18
C ALA A 439 -17.45 23.29 -7.08
N GLU A 440 -18.61 23.96 -7.13
CA GLU A 440 -19.00 24.99 -6.16
C GLU A 440 -20.14 24.47 -5.29
N PHE A 441 -20.26 25.03 -4.08
CA PHE A 441 -21.37 24.80 -3.17
C PHE A 441 -21.79 26.11 -2.47
N ASP A 442 -23.02 26.15 -1.95
CA ASP A 442 -23.57 27.31 -1.28
C ASP A 442 -23.70 27.12 0.25
N THR A 443 -23.91 25.90 0.72
CA THR A 443 -24.03 25.58 2.16
C THR A 443 -23.15 24.40 2.55
N LEU A 444 -22.71 24.35 3.82
CA LEU A 444 -21.90 23.24 4.33
C LEU A 444 -22.65 21.89 4.21
N GLU A 445 -23.94 21.89 4.43
CA GLU A 445 -24.81 20.71 4.29
C GLU A 445 -24.76 20.13 2.87
N GLU A 446 -24.81 21.01 1.86
CA GLU A 446 -24.63 20.62 0.45
C GLU A 446 -23.25 20.02 0.21
N ALA A 447 -22.19 20.65 0.74
CA ALA A 447 -20.82 20.15 0.59
C ALA A 447 -20.62 18.78 1.26
N ILE A 448 -21.19 18.55 2.45
CA ILE A 448 -21.20 17.27 3.14
C ILE A 448 -21.94 16.22 2.30
N HIS A 449 -23.13 16.58 1.76
CA HIS A 449 -23.88 15.69 0.89
C HIS A 449 -23.06 15.29 -0.35
N LEU A 450 -22.44 16.24 -1.04
CA LEU A 450 -21.56 15.98 -2.20
C LEU A 450 -20.34 15.11 -1.84
N ASN A 451 -19.77 15.31 -0.67
CA ASN A 451 -18.69 14.44 -0.18
C ASN A 451 -19.16 13.00 -0.04
N ASN A 452 -20.31 12.79 0.60
CA ASN A 452 -20.83 11.47 0.98
C ASN A 452 -21.54 10.74 -0.18
N ALA A 453 -21.93 11.45 -1.25
CA ALA A 453 -22.68 10.91 -2.39
C ALA A 453 -21.85 10.03 -3.35
N VAL A 454 -20.74 9.47 -2.88
CA VAL A 454 -19.87 8.58 -3.66
C VAL A 454 -19.75 7.21 -2.98
N PRO A 455 -19.48 6.14 -3.74
CA PRO A 455 -19.36 4.80 -3.16
C PRO A 455 -18.14 4.65 -2.24
N GLN A 456 -17.08 5.43 -2.46
CA GLN A 456 -15.84 5.38 -1.67
C GLN A 456 -15.99 6.18 -0.36
N GLY A 457 -15.15 5.85 0.63
CA GLY A 457 -15.11 6.54 1.92
C GLY A 457 -13.75 6.42 2.60
N LEU A 458 -12.64 6.72 1.86
CA LEU A 458 -11.30 6.63 2.45
C LEU A 458 -10.96 7.88 3.25
N SER A 459 -10.82 9.04 2.59
CA SER A 459 -10.37 10.28 3.23
C SER A 459 -11.15 11.49 2.73
N ALA A 460 -11.41 12.43 3.62
CA ALA A 460 -12.01 13.72 3.30
C ALA A 460 -11.47 14.83 4.21
N SER A 461 -11.51 16.08 3.75
CA SER A 461 -11.03 17.22 4.52
C SER A 461 -11.94 18.44 4.36
N LEU A 462 -12.12 19.16 5.46
CA LEU A 462 -12.78 20.48 5.51
C LEU A 462 -11.78 21.54 5.94
N PHE A 463 -11.69 22.63 5.20
CA PHE A 463 -10.97 23.85 5.59
C PHE A 463 -11.97 24.89 6.08
N THR A 464 -11.87 25.29 7.34
CA THR A 464 -12.76 26.25 8.00
C THR A 464 -12.10 26.81 9.28
N THR A 465 -12.44 28.02 9.67
CA THR A 465 -12.14 28.58 10.99
C THR A 465 -13.36 28.56 11.93
N ASN A 466 -14.51 28.06 11.43
CA ASN A 466 -15.77 28.03 12.18
C ASN A 466 -15.89 26.73 12.99
N ILE A 467 -15.96 26.84 14.31
CA ILE A 467 -16.05 25.71 15.23
C ILE A 467 -17.38 24.91 15.05
N GLN A 468 -18.48 25.57 14.66
CA GLN A 468 -19.75 24.91 14.40
C GLN A 468 -19.66 24.05 13.13
N SER A 469 -19.00 24.56 12.08
CA SER A 469 -18.71 23.79 10.85
C SER A 469 -17.86 22.57 11.16
N MET A 470 -16.82 22.73 11.99
CA MET A 470 -15.98 21.64 12.46
C MET A 470 -16.80 20.58 13.21
N GLY A 471 -17.65 20.98 14.14
CA GLY A 471 -18.49 20.06 14.93
C GLY A 471 -19.47 19.28 14.05
N LYS A 472 -20.09 19.91 13.05
CA LYS A 472 -20.94 19.23 12.05
C LYS A 472 -20.15 18.23 11.21
N TRP A 473 -18.95 18.62 10.72
CA TRP A 473 -18.11 17.79 9.87
C TRP A 473 -17.65 16.51 10.56
N LEU A 474 -17.26 16.61 11.85
CA LEU A 474 -16.82 15.47 12.66
C LEU A 474 -17.97 14.68 13.30
N GLY A 475 -19.17 15.23 13.28
CA GLY A 475 -20.36 14.62 13.88
C GLY A 475 -20.94 13.47 13.04
N PRO A 476 -21.98 12.80 13.56
CA PRO A 476 -22.59 11.63 12.92
C PRO A 476 -23.25 11.91 11.57
N GLU A 477 -23.62 13.17 11.30
CA GLU A 477 -24.19 13.64 10.03
C GLU A 477 -23.12 14.24 9.10
N GLY A 478 -21.85 14.22 9.50
CA GLY A 478 -20.71 14.78 8.78
C GLY A 478 -20.12 13.84 7.75
N ALA A 479 -18.79 13.87 7.61
CA ALA A 479 -18.08 13.02 6.65
C ALA A 479 -18.17 11.53 7.02
N ASP A 480 -18.51 10.70 6.04
CA ASP A 480 -18.65 9.24 6.19
C ASP A 480 -17.37 8.45 5.84
N CYS A 481 -16.21 9.12 5.79
CA CYS A 481 -14.91 8.54 5.49
C CYS A 481 -14.25 7.92 6.72
N GLY A 482 -13.22 7.11 6.49
CA GLY A 482 -12.41 6.54 7.57
C GLY A 482 -11.36 7.51 8.11
N ILE A 483 -10.89 8.45 7.27
CA ILE A 483 -9.95 9.53 7.63
C ILE A 483 -10.67 10.86 7.39
N VAL A 484 -10.92 11.62 8.46
CA VAL A 484 -11.68 12.87 8.42
C VAL A 484 -10.85 13.98 9.03
N ASN A 485 -10.42 14.91 8.18
CA ASN A 485 -9.46 15.94 8.55
C ASN A 485 -10.11 17.34 8.62
N ILE A 486 -9.53 18.21 9.45
CA ILE A 486 -9.82 19.64 9.53
C ILE A 486 -8.52 20.42 9.33
N ASN A 487 -8.51 21.33 8.35
CA ASN A 487 -7.36 22.19 8.03
C ASN A 487 -6.05 21.42 7.74
N VAL A 488 -6.19 20.15 7.33
CA VAL A 488 -5.12 19.28 6.86
C VAL A 488 -5.61 18.60 5.58
N GLY A 489 -4.74 18.33 4.61
CA GLY A 489 -5.11 17.67 3.36
C GLY A 489 -5.57 16.22 3.55
N THR A 490 -6.12 15.63 2.49
CA THR A 490 -6.61 14.23 2.52
C THR A 490 -5.49 13.20 2.66
N SER A 491 -4.23 13.56 2.41
CA SER A 491 -3.04 12.68 2.48
C SER A 491 -2.23 12.88 3.77
N GLY A 492 -2.87 13.22 4.88
CA GLY A 492 -2.25 13.51 6.17
C GLY A 492 -2.46 12.40 7.22
N ALA A 493 -2.38 11.13 6.84
CA ALA A 493 -2.46 10.02 7.79
C ALA A 493 -1.17 9.92 8.65
N GLU A 494 -1.32 9.57 9.92
CA GLU A 494 -0.23 9.42 10.89
C GLU A 494 -0.22 8.02 11.50
N ILE A 495 0.98 7.51 11.83
CA ILE A 495 1.17 6.14 12.35
C ILE A 495 0.42 5.88 13.66
N GLY A 496 0.20 6.89 14.49
CA GLY A 496 -0.51 6.75 15.77
C GLY A 496 -2.00 6.44 15.66
N ALA A 497 -2.61 6.64 14.49
CA ALA A 497 -4.02 6.39 14.21
C ALA A 497 -4.21 5.19 13.27
N GLY A 498 -5.39 4.58 13.30
CA GLY A 498 -5.74 3.54 12.34
C GLY A 498 -5.95 4.16 10.94
N PHE A 499 -5.27 3.60 9.95
CA PHE A 499 -5.47 3.92 8.53
C PHE A 499 -6.54 3.02 7.93
N GLY A 500 -7.45 3.57 7.14
CA GLY A 500 -8.42 2.79 6.37
C GLY A 500 -9.70 3.55 6.07
N GLY A 501 -10.51 2.95 5.22
CA GLY A 501 -11.75 3.53 4.71
C GLY A 501 -13.02 2.89 5.23
N ASN A 502 -14.13 3.36 4.67
CA ASN A 502 -15.48 2.84 4.84
C ASN A 502 -16.08 2.59 3.45
N LYS A 503 -17.27 2.01 3.39
CA LYS A 503 -18.04 1.77 2.15
C LYS A 503 -17.23 0.92 1.14
N SER A 504 -17.18 1.31 -0.16
CA SER A 504 -16.48 0.55 -1.19
C SER A 504 -14.96 0.61 -1.10
N THR A 505 -14.39 1.52 -0.30
CA THR A 505 -12.95 1.50 0.02
C THR A 505 -12.57 0.27 0.84
N GLY A 506 -13.51 -0.36 1.49
CA GLY A 506 -13.31 -1.50 2.37
C GLY A 506 -13.51 -1.11 3.83
N TRP A 507 -13.63 -2.13 4.66
CA TRP A 507 -13.76 -1.99 6.12
C TRP A 507 -12.55 -2.61 6.79
N GLY A 508 -12.15 -2.03 7.88
CA GLY A 508 -10.97 -2.43 8.61
C GLY A 508 -10.01 -1.27 8.79
N ARG A 509 -8.92 -1.52 9.48
CA ARG A 509 -7.87 -0.52 9.71
C ARG A 509 -6.51 -1.20 9.73
N GLU A 510 -5.54 -0.53 9.12
CA GLU A 510 -4.12 -0.86 9.17
C GLU A 510 -3.38 0.15 10.07
N SER A 511 -2.08 0.01 10.21
CA SER A 511 -1.20 0.93 10.93
C SER A 511 -1.49 0.97 12.43
N GLY A 512 -1.68 2.15 13.03
CA GLY A 512 -1.76 2.36 14.48
C GLY A 512 -3.14 2.23 15.11
N GLY A 513 -3.31 2.88 16.24
CA GLY A 513 -4.56 2.85 17.00
C GLY A 513 -4.99 1.43 17.37
N ASP A 514 -6.25 1.15 17.20
CA ASP A 514 -6.86 -0.16 17.47
C ASP A 514 -6.72 -1.17 16.31
N ALA A 515 -5.94 -0.87 15.25
CA ALA A 515 -5.75 -1.75 14.11
C ALA A 515 -5.27 -3.15 14.51
N TRP A 516 -4.41 -3.26 15.55
CA TRP A 516 -3.93 -4.54 16.06
C TRP A 516 -5.05 -5.53 16.45
N LYS A 517 -6.23 -5.04 16.84
CA LYS A 517 -7.39 -5.87 17.21
C LYS A 517 -7.91 -6.70 16.04
N GLN A 518 -7.56 -6.37 14.81
CA GLN A 518 -7.93 -7.12 13.63
C GLN A 518 -7.01 -8.32 13.40
N TYR A 519 -5.78 -8.30 13.93
CA TYR A 519 -4.77 -9.34 13.79
C TYR A 519 -4.84 -10.40 14.90
N VAL A 520 -5.89 -10.38 15.71
CA VAL A 520 -6.11 -11.35 16.79
C VAL A 520 -7.50 -11.97 16.69
N ARG A 521 -7.63 -13.17 17.22
CA ARG A 521 -8.92 -13.80 17.56
C ARG A 521 -9.22 -13.60 19.03
N TRP A 522 -10.39 -13.11 19.33
CA TRP A 522 -10.85 -12.88 20.68
C TRP A 522 -11.53 -14.13 21.24
N SER A 523 -11.20 -14.50 22.48
CA SER A 523 -11.85 -15.57 23.22
C SER A 523 -12.42 -15.03 24.51
N ALA A 524 -13.71 -15.21 24.74
CA ALA A 524 -14.33 -14.99 26.04
C ALA A 524 -14.16 -16.28 26.88
N ALA A 525 -13.42 -16.20 27.97
CA ALA A 525 -13.13 -17.33 28.85
C ALA A 525 -13.72 -17.09 30.22
N THR A 526 -14.72 -17.89 30.61
CA THR A 526 -15.30 -17.86 31.95
C THR A 526 -14.58 -18.86 32.85
N VAL A 527 -14.07 -18.41 33.98
CA VAL A 527 -13.39 -19.24 34.96
C VAL A 527 -14.26 -19.30 36.23
N ASN A 528 -14.64 -20.52 36.61
CA ASN A 528 -15.25 -20.83 37.88
C ASN A 528 -14.15 -21.18 38.89
N TYR A 529 -14.00 -20.41 39.96
CA TYR A 529 -13.03 -20.68 41.03
C TYR A 529 -13.72 -21.16 42.34
N SER A 530 -15.02 -21.55 42.25
CA SER A 530 -15.76 -22.18 43.33
C SER A 530 -15.72 -23.70 43.22
N SER A 531 -16.18 -24.38 44.29
CA SER A 531 -16.41 -25.83 44.28
C SER A 531 -17.80 -26.22 43.77
N LYS A 532 -18.64 -25.25 43.36
CA LYS A 532 -20.02 -25.46 42.90
C LYS A 532 -20.14 -25.25 41.39
N MET A 533 -21.03 -25.97 40.74
CA MET A 533 -21.38 -25.78 39.33
C MET A 533 -22.78 -25.14 39.21
N PRO A 534 -22.91 -23.82 39.31
CA PRO A 534 -24.19 -23.17 39.08
C PRO A 534 -24.54 -23.25 37.59
N LEU A 535 -25.51 -24.04 37.24
CA LEU A 535 -26.01 -24.13 35.89
C LEU A 535 -26.80 -22.87 35.53
N ALA A 536 -26.71 -22.47 34.25
CA ALA A 536 -27.45 -21.32 33.75
C ALA A 536 -28.95 -21.54 33.88
N GLN A 537 -29.71 -20.45 34.05
CA GLN A 537 -31.18 -20.44 34.06
C GLN A 537 -31.84 -21.32 35.14
N GLY A 538 -31.12 -21.62 36.23
CA GLY A 538 -31.67 -22.42 37.34
C GLY A 538 -31.97 -23.89 36.98
N VAL A 539 -31.44 -24.41 35.88
CA VAL A 539 -31.60 -25.81 35.49
C VAL A 539 -30.84 -26.72 36.46
N SER A 540 -31.48 -27.81 36.93
CA SER A 540 -30.86 -28.85 37.74
C SER A 540 -31.08 -30.22 37.10
N PHE A 541 -30.00 -30.98 36.92
CA PHE A 541 -30.06 -32.35 36.38
C PHE A 541 -30.12 -33.41 37.48
N GLY A 542 -30.24 -33.03 38.75
CA GLY A 542 -30.36 -33.95 39.87
C GLY A 542 -29.12 -34.80 40.17
N VAL A 543 -27.91 -34.34 39.74
CA VAL A 543 -26.62 -34.97 40.00
C VAL A 543 -25.80 -34.17 41.01
#